data_1504913a6e3b4806e66623418db56cd2
#
_entry.id   1504913a6e3b4806e66623418db56cd2
#
_cell.length_a   1.000
_cell.length_b   1.000
_cell.length_c   1.000
_cell.angle_alpha   90.00
_cell.angle_beta   90.00
_cell.angle_gamma   90.00
#
_symmetry.space_group_name_H-M   'P 1'
#
loop_
_entity.id
_entity.type
_entity.pdbx_description
1 polymer ?
#
loop_
_entity_poly.entity_id
_entity_poly.type
_entity_poly.pdbx_seq_one_letter_code
_entity_poly.pdbx_strand_id
1 'polypeptide(L)'
;MKIGLIGNNISSSNAPDIHIRLAKIFQIPLEYLLFDLKSEEDTYFTVMLEELRVAGFKGVNITFPFKEKVIKHVDIISENSRNVGSANTLIFRKKITAQNTDYTGFLKTYNFHFGKNTPGTILVLGAGGVSRAISFGLASLGAEKIFLLDKDEIKANSLSKDCLLYTSDAA
;
A
#
# COMPACT_ATOMS: atom_id res chain seq x y z
N MET A 1 -21.42 -3.35 6.48
CA MET A 1 -20.20 -2.51 6.41
C MET A 1 -19.93 -2.18 4.96
N LYS A 2 -19.56 -0.92 4.63
CA LYS A 2 -19.19 -0.52 3.26
C LYS A 2 -17.69 -0.26 3.20
N ILE A 3 -17.01 -0.88 2.23
CA ILE A 3 -15.61 -0.63 1.88
C ILE A 3 -15.44 -0.71 0.36
N GLY A 4 -14.26 -0.38 -0.16
CA GLY A 4 -14.04 -0.43 -1.60
C GLY A 4 -12.58 -0.46 -2.00
N LEU A 5 -12.35 -0.43 -3.31
CA LEU A 5 -11.03 -0.31 -3.92
C LEU A 5 -11.02 0.88 -4.88
N ILE A 6 -10.04 1.74 -4.74
CA ILE A 6 -9.76 2.84 -5.67
C ILE A 6 -8.50 2.49 -6.47
N GLY A 7 -8.58 2.56 -7.78
CA GLY A 7 -7.47 2.29 -8.69
C GLY A 7 -7.81 2.63 -10.13
N ASN A 8 -6.92 2.27 -11.03
CA ASN A 8 -7.14 2.40 -12.47
C ASN A 8 -7.10 1.01 -13.13
N ASN A 9 -8.03 0.74 -14.05
CA ASN A 9 -8.21 -0.56 -14.70
C ASN A 9 -8.42 -1.72 -13.71
N ILE A 10 -9.27 -1.52 -12.72
CA ILE A 10 -9.49 -2.47 -11.62
C ILE A 10 -10.72 -3.37 -11.78
N SER A 11 -11.41 -3.33 -12.93
CA SER A 11 -12.64 -4.11 -13.18
C SER A 11 -12.46 -5.63 -13.02
N SER A 12 -11.24 -6.15 -13.27
CA SER A 12 -10.86 -7.55 -13.10
C SER A 12 -10.24 -7.89 -11.74
N SER A 13 -10.29 -6.97 -10.77
CA SER A 13 -9.69 -7.19 -9.45
C SER A 13 -10.41 -8.28 -8.65
N ASN A 14 -9.64 -9.18 -8.06
CA ASN A 14 -10.16 -10.21 -7.14
C ASN A 14 -10.42 -9.67 -5.71
N ALA A 15 -10.14 -8.41 -5.43
CA ALA A 15 -10.31 -7.82 -4.10
C ALA A 15 -11.76 -7.95 -3.57
N PRO A 16 -12.82 -7.69 -4.37
CA PRO A 16 -14.19 -7.87 -3.90
C PRO A 16 -14.48 -9.30 -3.43
N ASP A 17 -14.09 -10.29 -4.22
CA ASP A 17 -14.34 -11.72 -3.89
C ASP A 17 -13.60 -12.14 -2.61
N ILE A 18 -12.34 -11.77 -2.48
CA ILE A 18 -11.53 -12.05 -1.28
C ILE A 18 -12.16 -11.43 -0.04
N HIS A 19 -12.52 -10.15 -0.07
CA HIS A 19 -13.08 -9.45 1.08
C HIS A 19 -14.48 -9.94 1.44
N ILE A 20 -15.32 -10.26 0.45
CA ILE A 20 -16.66 -10.81 0.69
C ILE A 20 -16.57 -12.21 1.32
N ARG A 21 -15.64 -13.06 0.86
CA ARG A 21 -15.42 -14.40 1.46
C ARG A 21 -14.90 -14.27 2.90
N LEU A 22 -13.95 -13.39 3.17
CA LEU A 22 -13.48 -13.12 4.52
C LEU A 22 -14.61 -12.59 5.42
N ALA A 23 -15.40 -11.64 4.93
CA ALA A 23 -16.52 -11.09 5.68
C ALA A 23 -17.56 -12.16 6.05
N LYS A 24 -17.82 -13.14 5.18
CA LYS A 24 -18.67 -14.29 5.47
C LYS A 24 -18.12 -15.15 6.61
N ILE A 25 -16.81 -15.41 6.62
CA ILE A 25 -16.15 -16.17 7.70
C ILE A 25 -16.33 -15.47 9.05
N PHE A 26 -16.20 -14.15 9.08
CA PHE A 26 -16.36 -13.33 10.28
C PHE A 26 -17.82 -12.91 10.55
N GLN A 27 -18.78 -13.38 9.76
CA GLN A 27 -20.21 -13.05 9.88
C GLN A 27 -20.49 -11.53 9.85
N ILE A 28 -19.73 -10.80 9.01
CA ILE A 28 -19.87 -9.35 8.82
C ILE A 28 -20.63 -9.10 7.51
N PRO A 29 -21.80 -8.45 7.54
CA PRO A 29 -22.45 -8.01 6.31
C PRO A 29 -21.59 -6.95 5.62
N LEU A 30 -21.05 -7.27 4.43
CA LEU A 30 -20.11 -6.46 3.67
C LEU A 30 -20.63 -6.14 2.28
N GLU A 31 -20.56 -4.86 1.93
CA GLU A 31 -20.63 -4.34 0.57
C GLU A 31 -19.23 -3.85 0.18
N TYR A 32 -18.72 -4.35 -0.96
CA TYR A 32 -17.41 -3.98 -1.50
C TYR A 32 -17.56 -3.40 -2.90
N LEU A 33 -17.16 -2.14 -3.09
CA LEU A 33 -17.33 -1.42 -4.35
C LEU A 33 -15.98 -1.13 -5.02
N LEU A 34 -15.99 -1.10 -6.37
CA LEU A 34 -14.83 -0.71 -7.18
C LEU A 34 -15.02 0.73 -7.67
N PHE A 35 -14.00 1.56 -7.49
CA PHE A 35 -13.91 2.92 -7.97
C PHE A 35 -12.79 3.01 -9.00
N ASP A 36 -13.13 2.74 -10.27
CA ASP A 36 -12.18 2.73 -11.37
C ASP A 36 -11.98 4.17 -11.90
N LEU A 37 -10.87 4.78 -11.51
CA LEU A 37 -10.57 6.18 -11.84
C LEU A 37 -9.67 6.26 -13.07
N LYS A 38 -10.13 6.96 -14.09
CA LYS A 38 -9.37 7.24 -15.31
C LYS A 38 -8.50 8.49 -15.22
N SER A 39 -8.83 9.40 -14.30
CA SER A 39 -8.13 10.67 -14.08
C SER A 39 -7.30 10.61 -12.80
N GLU A 40 -6.13 11.25 -12.84
CA GLU A 40 -5.20 11.40 -11.72
C GLU A 40 -5.29 12.81 -11.09
N GLU A 41 -6.38 13.54 -11.29
CA GLU A 41 -6.54 14.89 -10.76
C GLU A 41 -6.61 14.90 -9.23
N ASP A 42 -5.65 15.56 -8.61
CA ASP A 42 -5.48 15.63 -7.17
C ASP A 42 -6.72 16.22 -6.45
N THR A 43 -7.34 17.25 -7.03
CA THR A 43 -8.50 17.93 -6.44
C THR A 43 -9.70 17.00 -6.35
N TYR A 44 -9.96 16.21 -7.39
CA TYR A 44 -11.05 15.24 -7.42
C TYR A 44 -10.84 14.14 -6.37
N PHE A 45 -9.59 13.71 -6.17
CA PHE A 45 -9.29 12.63 -5.23
C PHE A 45 -9.62 13.00 -3.79
N THR A 46 -9.28 14.23 -3.36
CA THR A 46 -9.60 14.70 -2.01
C THR A 46 -11.11 14.77 -1.77
N VAL A 47 -11.85 15.34 -2.72
CA VAL A 47 -13.32 15.44 -2.64
C VAL A 47 -13.95 14.04 -2.57
N MET A 48 -13.51 13.12 -3.42
CA MET A 48 -14.00 11.74 -3.46
C MET A 48 -13.79 11.02 -2.12
N LEU A 49 -12.63 11.14 -1.50
CA LEU A 49 -12.38 10.49 -0.20
C LEU A 49 -13.33 10.99 0.88
N GLU A 50 -13.63 12.29 0.89
CA GLU A 50 -14.55 12.88 1.83
C GLU A 50 -16.01 12.45 1.56
N GLU A 51 -16.43 12.43 0.30
CA GLU A 51 -17.74 11.93 -0.11
C GLU A 51 -17.96 10.47 0.31
N LEU A 52 -16.95 9.61 0.12
CA LEU A 52 -17.03 8.21 0.55
C LEU A 52 -17.14 8.11 2.08
N ARG A 53 -16.40 8.92 2.82
CA ARG A 53 -16.48 8.97 4.28
C ARG A 53 -17.88 9.37 4.74
N VAL A 54 -18.46 10.41 4.14
CA VAL A 54 -19.83 10.89 4.44
C VAL A 54 -20.87 9.86 4.03
N ALA A 55 -20.67 9.13 2.93
CA ALA A 55 -21.55 8.03 2.49
C ALA A 55 -21.47 6.78 3.39
N GLY A 56 -20.70 6.83 4.47
CA GLY A 56 -20.64 5.78 5.50
C GLY A 56 -19.68 4.63 5.20
N PHE A 57 -18.78 4.79 4.22
CA PHE A 57 -17.69 3.84 4.03
C PHE A 57 -16.80 3.81 5.28
N LYS A 58 -16.32 2.62 5.63
CA LYS A 58 -15.40 2.44 6.77
C LYS A 58 -13.94 2.54 6.36
N GLY A 59 -13.68 2.46 5.06
CA GLY A 59 -12.36 2.61 4.46
C GLY A 59 -12.35 2.15 3.02
N VAL A 60 -11.21 2.32 2.38
CA VAL A 60 -10.96 1.84 1.01
C VAL A 60 -9.55 1.28 0.89
N ASN A 61 -9.39 0.29 0.03
CA ASN A 61 -8.09 -0.08 -0.46
C ASN A 61 -7.67 0.85 -1.60
N ILE A 62 -6.38 1.05 -1.73
CA ILE A 62 -5.77 1.87 -2.79
C ILE A 62 -4.82 1.00 -3.59
N THR A 63 -4.93 1.07 -4.91
CA THR A 63 -4.02 0.37 -5.82
C THR A 63 -3.46 1.31 -6.88
N PHE A 64 -2.74 0.77 -7.86
CA PHE A 64 -2.12 1.53 -8.93
C PHE A 64 -3.12 2.48 -9.61
N PRO A 65 -2.72 3.73 -9.91
CA PRO A 65 -1.40 4.36 -9.65
C PRO A 65 -1.38 5.21 -8.36
N PHE A 66 -2.35 5.08 -7.45
CA PHE A 66 -2.64 6.06 -6.40
C PHE A 66 -1.93 5.81 -5.07
N LYS A 67 -1.20 4.68 -4.88
CA LYS A 67 -0.61 4.31 -3.58
C LYS A 67 0.35 5.35 -2.99
N GLU A 68 1.15 6.01 -3.82
CA GLU A 68 2.07 7.08 -3.40
C GLU A 68 1.34 8.43 -3.31
N LYS A 69 0.46 8.70 -4.26
CA LYS A 69 -0.28 9.97 -4.34
C LYS A 69 -1.21 10.18 -3.15
N VAL A 70 -1.85 9.11 -2.66
CA VAL A 70 -2.87 9.20 -1.60
C VAL A 70 -2.34 9.78 -0.28
N ILE A 71 -1.04 9.68 -0.03
CA ILE A 71 -0.41 10.15 1.21
C ILE A 71 -0.70 11.63 1.50
N LYS A 72 -0.78 12.47 0.46
CA LYS A 72 -1.03 13.91 0.60
C LYS A 72 -2.51 14.28 0.79
N HIS A 73 -3.42 13.29 0.68
CA HIS A 73 -4.87 13.48 0.75
C HIS A 73 -5.50 12.93 2.05
N VAL A 74 -4.70 12.60 3.05
CA VAL A 74 -5.15 12.02 4.31
C VAL A 74 -4.73 12.86 5.52
N ASP A 75 -5.48 12.73 6.62
CA ASP A 75 -5.20 13.47 7.85
C ASP A 75 -4.06 12.87 8.68
N ILE A 76 -3.95 11.54 8.68
CA ILE A 76 -2.99 10.79 9.49
C ILE A 76 -2.30 9.76 8.61
N ILE A 77 -0.98 9.75 8.67
CA ILE A 77 -0.13 8.76 8.00
C ILE A 77 0.50 7.88 9.09
N SER A 78 0.26 6.57 9.04
CA SER A 78 0.93 5.63 9.95
C SER A 78 2.45 5.64 9.71
N GLU A 79 3.22 5.26 10.72
CA GLU A 79 4.68 5.25 10.67
C GLU A 79 5.20 4.44 9.48
N ASN A 80 4.72 3.21 9.30
CA ASN A 80 5.10 2.37 8.16
C ASN A 80 4.70 2.96 6.80
N SER A 81 3.54 3.61 6.68
CA SER A 81 3.17 4.31 5.44
C SER A 81 4.06 5.52 5.18
N ARG A 82 4.48 6.21 6.23
CA ARG A 82 5.39 7.36 6.13
C ARG A 82 6.77 6.92 5.67
N ASN A 83 7.32 5.89 6.28
CA ASN A 83 8.63 5.34 5.94
C ASN A 83 8.66 4.82 4.50
N VAL A 84 7.63 4.07 4.09
CA VAL A 84 7.51 3.56 2.73
C VAL A 84 7.16 4.67 1.72
N GLY A 85 6.54 5.78 2.14
CA GLY A 85 6.05 6.84 1.25
C GLY A 85 4.83 6.44 0.41
N SER A 86 4.08 5.42 0.84
CA SER A 86 2.88 4.95 0.15
C SER A 86 1.88 4.28 1.08
N ALA A 87 0.62 4.21 0.65
CA ALA A 87 -0.44 3.50 1.37
C ALA A 87 -1.31 2.69 0.40
N ASN A 88 -1.75 1.53 0.85
CA ASN A 88 -2.71 0.69 0.13
C ASN A 88 -4.04 0.55 0.86
N THR A 89 -4.20 1.17 2.03
CA THR A 89 -5.40 1.06 2.86
C THR A 89 -5.68 2.39 3.56
N LEU A 90 -6.90 2.89 3.40
CA LEU A 90 -7.40 4.06 4.13
C LEU A 90 -8.50 3.61 5.09
N ILE A 91 -8.44 4.09 6.32
CA ILE A 91 -9.45 3.86 7.34
C ILE A 91 -10.20 5.17 7.58
N PHE A 92 -11.51 5.12 7.41
CA PHE A 92 -12.39 6.27 7.59
C PHE A 92 -12.99 6.27 9.01
N ARG A 93 -12.60 7.26 9.80
CA ARG A 93 -13.15 7.57 11.11
C ARG A 93 -13.46 9.06 11.14
N LYS A 94 -13.28 9.71 12.30
CA LYS A 94 -13.31 11.17 12.41
C LYS A 94 -12.23 11.82 11.51
N LYS A 95 -11.11 11.13 11.37
CA LYS A 95 -9.99 11.45 10.46
C LYS A 95 -9.71 10.28 9.53
N ILE A 96 -9.22 10.57 8.33
CA ILE A 96 -8.77 9.57 7.36
C ILE A 96 -7.33 9.17 7.70
N THR A 97 -7.13 7.88 7.97
CA THR A 97 -5.81 7.34 8.32
C THR A 97 -5.29 6.44 7.22
N ALA A 98 -4.09 6.70 6.73
CA ALA A 98 -3.38 5.88 5.75
C ALA A 98 -2.52 4.81 6.41
N GLN A 99 -2.59 3.58 5.88
CA GLN A 99 -1.76 2.44 6.29
C GLN A 99 -1.18 1.72 5.07
N ASN A 100 -0.02 1.09 5.25
CA ASN A 100 0.57 0.21 4.26
C ASN A 100 0.56 -1.23 4.76
N THR A 101 -0.46 -1.98 4.34
CA THR A 101 -0.62 -3.38 4.71
C THR A 101 0.18 -4.34 3.82
N ASP A 102 0.70 -3.88 2.66
CA ASP A 102 1.66 -4.63 1.85
C ASP A 102 2.97 -4.79 2.64
N TYR A 103 3.46 -3.68 3.23
CA TYR A 103 4.66 -3.68 4.07
C TYR A 103 4.50 -4.58 5.31
N THR A 104 3.46 -4.36 6.11
CA THR A 104 3.25 -5.14 7.34
C THR A 104 2.91 -6.60 7.06
N GLY A 105 2.19 -6.88 5.99
CA GLY A 105 1.89 -8.24 5.53
C GLY A 105 3.15 -8.98 5.12
N PHE A 106 4.02 -8.32 4.35
CA PHE A 106 5.31 -8.88 3.95
C PHE A 106 6.18 -9.23 5.16
N LEU A 107 6.35 -8.30 6.11
CA LEU A 107 7.15 -8.55 7.30
C LEU A 107 6.62 -9.74 8.13
N LYS A 108 5.31 -9.82 8.33
CA LYS A 108 4.69 -10.95 9.05
C LYS A 108 4.92 -12.27 8.34
N THR A 109 4.73 -12.30 7.02
CA THR A 109 4.92 -13.51 6.21
C THR A 109 6.39 -13.93 6.19
N TYR A 110 7.31 -12.98 6.03
CA TYR A 110 8.74 -13.25 6.08
C TYR A 110 9.14 -13.88 7.42
N ASN A 111 8.77 -13.26 8.53
CA ASN A 111 9.08 -13.75 9.86
C ASN A 111 8.45 -15.12 10.16
N PHE A 112 7.26 -15.39 9.62
CA PHE A 112 6.61 -16.69 9.76
C PHE A 112 7.38 -17.82 9.07
N HIS A 113 7.92 -17.56 7.86
CA HIS A 113 8.62 -18.60 7.08
C HIS A 113 10.11 -18.69 7.37
N PHE A 114 10.77 -17.57 7.67
CA PHE A 114 12.22 -17.48 7.80
C PHE A 114 12.71 -17.13 9.21
N GLY A 115 11.77 -16.84 10.13
CA GLY A 115 12.12 -16.48 11.51
C GLY A 115 12.91 -15.18 11.57
N LYS A 116 14.07 -15.23 12.26
CA LYS A 116 14.98 -14.09 12.40
C LYS A 116 16.13 -14.08 11.38
N ASN A 117 16.07 -14.92 10.36
CA ASN A 117 17.11 -14.96 9.33
C ASN A 117 17.05 -13.67 8.52
N THR A 118 18.21 -13.09 8.26
CA THR A 118 18.31 -11.91 7.39
C THR A 118 18.11 -12.30 5.91
N PRO A 119 17.56 -11.42 5.07
CA PRO A 119 17.29 -11.75 3.67
C PRO A 119 18.54 -11.98 2.82
N GLY A 120 19.73 -11.51 3.26
CA GLY A 120 20.95 -11.55 2.46
C GLY A 120 20.89 -10.62 1.24
N THR A 121 21.37 -11.11 0.09
CA THR A 121 21.38 -10.34 -1.17
C THR A 121 20.14 -10.68 -2.00
N ILE A 122 19.36 -9.67 -2.38
CA ILE A 122 18.05 -9.80 -3.02
C ILE A 122 18.03 -9.07 -4.37
N LEU A 123 17.36 -9.68 -5.35
CA LEU A 123 16.93 -9.03 -6.58
C LEU A 123 15.42 -8.81 -6.56
N VAL A 124 15.00 -7.55 -6.69
CA VAL A 124 13.59 -7.15 -6.82
C VAL A 124 13.30 -6.75 -8.26
N LEU A 125 12.35 -7.41 -8.89
CA LEU A 125 11.90 -7.12 -10.25
C LEU A 125 10.64 -6.24 -10.20
N GLY A 126 10.78 -5.03 -10.75
CA GLY A 126 9.76 -3.97 -10.73
C GLY A 126 10.02 -2.95 -9.61
N ALA A 127 9.66 -1.67 -9.86
CA ALA A 127 9.78 -0.55 -8.92
C ALA A 127 8.43 0.14 -8.67
N GLY A 128 7.32 -0.61 -8.73
CA GLY A 128 5.99 -0.11 -8.43
C GLY A 128 5.67 -0.09 -6.92
N GLY A 129 4.46 0.33 -6.56
CA GLY A 129 4.06 0.54 -5.16
C GLY A 129 4.15 -0.70 -4.25
N VAL A 130 3.98 -1.93 -4.79
CA VAL A 130 4.19 -3.17 -4.01
C VAL A 130 5.68 -3.42 -3.81
N SER A 131 6.48 -3.30 -4.88
CA SER A 131 7.95 -3.47 -4.80
C SER A 131 8.57 -2.47 -3.84
N ARG A 132 8.04 -1.24 -3.78
CA ARG A 132 8.41 -0.22 -2.81
C ARG A 132 8.19 -0.74 -1.39
N ALA A 133 7.01 -1.22 -1.05
CA ALA A 133 6.71 -1.76 0.28
C ALA A 133 7.61 -2.96 0.65
N ILE A 134 7.85 -3.86 -0.30
CA ILE A 134 8.72 -5.03 -0.12
C ILE A 134 10.18 -4.62 0.07
N SER A 135 10.71 -3.68 -0.73
CA SER A 135 12.10 -3.23 -0.64
C SER A 135 12.38 -2.57 0.73
N PHE A 136 11.48 -1.71 1.20
CA PHE A 136 11.58 -1.16 2.56
C PHE A 136 11.46 -2.24 3.64
N GLY A 137 10.61 -3.24 3.43
CA GLY A 137 10.51 -4.41 4.33
C GLY A 137 11.81 -5.21 4.38
N LEU A 138 12.42 -5.50 3.23
CA LEU A 138 13.70 -6.20 3.13
C LEU A 138 14.83 -5.42 3.81
N ALA A 139 14.88 -4.10 3.59
CA ALA A 139 15.84 -3.22 4.25
C ALA A 139 15.67 -3.26 5.79
N SER A 140 14.43 -3.18 6.28
CA SER A 140 14.13 -3.25 7.73
C SER A 140 14.45 -4.62 8.36
N LEU A 141 14.47 -5.69 7.55
CA LEU A 141 14.87 -7.04 7.97
C LEU A 141 16.40 -7.25 7.89
N GLY A 142 17.17 -6.23 7.52
CA GLY A 142 18.63 -6.29 7.45
C GLY A 142 19.14 -6.98 6.18
N ALA A 143 18.50 -6.78 5.03
CA ALA A 143 19.03 -7.24 3.75
C ALA A 143 20.42 -6.63 3.50
N GLU A 144 21.40 -7.46 3.09
CA GLU A 144 22.77 -7.02 2.83
C GLU A 144 22.85 -6.13 1.59
N LYS A 145 22.13 -6.52 0.53
CA LYS A 145 22.02 -5.77 -0.73
C LYS A 145 20.65 -5.99 -1.35
N ILE A 146 20.09 -4.93 -1.93
CA ILE A 146 18.88 -4.98 -2.72
C ILE A 146 19.16 -4.42 -4.09
N PHE A 147 19.12 -5.30 -5.12
CA PHE A 147 19.17 -4.90 -6.51
C PHE A 147 17.75 -4.66 -7.01
N LEU A 148 17.52 -3.49 -7.60
CA LEU A 148 16.24 -3.11 -8.18
C LEU A 148 16.34 -3.05 -9.69
N LEU A 149 15.44 -3.75 -10.37
CA LEU A 149 15.36 -3.75 -11.83
C LEU A 149 13.94 -3.42 -12.26
N ASP A 150 13.77 -2.37 -13.06
CA ASP A 150 12.51 -2.00 -13.70
C ASP A 150 12.79 -1.58 -15.15
N LYS A 151 11.79 -1.73 -16.02
CA LYS A 151 11.86 -1.21 -17.40
C LYS A 151 11.96 0.34 -17.43
N ASP A 152 11.52 0.99 -16.37
CA ASP A 152 11.65 2.42 -16.10
C ASP A 152 12.82 2.63 -15.12
N GLU A 153 14.00 2.90 -15.65
CA GLU A 153 15.21 3.13 -14.86
C GLU A 153 15.09 4.29 -13.87
N ILE A 154 14.28 5.30 -14.19
CA ILE A 154 14.07 6.46 -13.31
C ILE A 154 13.37 6.01 -12.03
N LYS A 155 12.34 5.15 -12.16
CA LYS A 155 11.64 4.59 -11.00
C LYS A 155 12.53 3.69 -10.15
N ALA A 156 13.30 2.81 -10.79
CA ALA A 156 14.25 1.94 -10.09
C ALA A 156 15.29 2.75 -9.31
N ASN A 157 15.89 3.77 -9.93
CA ASN A 157 16.86 4.65 -9.30
C ASN A 157 16.26 5.47 -8.16
N SER A 158 15.04 5.98 -8.32
CA SER A 158 14.33 6.72 -7.25
C SER A 158 14.11 5.81 -6.03
N LEU A 159 13.55 4.62 -6.25
CA LEU A 159 13.30 3.68 -5.17
C LEU A 159 14.58 3.22 -4.47
N SER A 160 15.66 2.99 -5.23
CA SER A 160 16.96 2.63 -4.66
C SER A 160 17.50 3.71 -3.72
N LYS A 161 17.42 4.99 -4.12
CA LYS A 161 17.84 6.11 -3.28
C LYS A 161 17.00 6.22 -2.00
N ASP A 162 15.69 6.07 -2.12
CA ASP A 162 14.78 6.14 -0.97
C ASP A 162 15.06 5.02 0.04
N CYS A 163 15.29 3.78 -0.41
CA CYS A 163 15.63 2.67 0.47
C CYS A 163 16.99 2.84 1.17
N LEU A 164 17.97 3.43 0.50
CA LEU A 164 19.29 3.73 1.10
C LEU A 164 19.18 4.79 2.19
N LEU A 165 18.38 5.83 1.99
CA LEU A 165 18.12 6.84 3.02
C LEU A 165 17.44 6.23 4.25
N TYR A 166 16.49 5.28 4.04
CA TYR A 166 15.83 4.59 5.15
C TYR A 166 16.79 3.75 6.00
N THR A 167 17.78 3.09 5.38
CA THR A 167 18.75 2.26 6.11
C THR A 167 19.81 3.08 6.83
N SER A 168 20.13 4.31 6.37
CA SER A 168 21.09 5.20 7.03
C SER A 168 20.56 5.84 8.32
N ASP A 169 19.25 6.07 8.39
CA ASP A 169 18.60 6.69 9.55
C ASP A 169 18.21 5.68 10.66
N ALA A 170 18.31 4.37 10.37
CA ALA A 170 17.98 3.29 11.30
C ALA A 170 19.18 2.71 12.04
N ALA A 171 20.37 3.30 11.88
CA ALA A 171 21.63 2.86 12.51
C ALA A 171 21.90 3.57 13.85
#